data_071f4c17530786eb3d90dc881b952cad
#
_entry.id   071f4c17530786eb3d90dc881b952cad
#
_cell.length_a   1.000
_cell.length_b   1.000
_cell.length_c   1.000
_cell.angle_alpha   90.00
_cell.angle_beta   90.00
_cell.angle_gamma   90.00
#
_symmetry.space_group_name_H-M   'P 1'
#
loop_
_entity.id
_entity.type
_entity.pdbx_description
1 polymer ?
#
loop_
_entity_poly.entity_id
_entity_poly.type
_entity_poly.pdbx_seq_one_letter_code
_entity_poly.pdbx_strand_id
1 'polypeptide(L)'
;MEITGIIKKIYPLQQGTSKSTGQPWKSMEFLLETEDRYPQSACLLLMNDNCTRFNIKEGDNVKVQFDMKAREWENKGYNTLNAWKVDKVL
;
A
#
# COMPACT_ATOMS: atom_id res chain seq x y z
N MET A 1 -8.32 -6.58 -7.30
CA MET A 1 -7.74 -7.71 -6.54
C MET A 1 -7.83 -7.41 -5.06
N GLU A 2 -7.83 -8.42 -4.24
CA GLU A 2 -7.89 -8.21 -2.80
C GLU A 2 -6.96 -9.16 -2.05
N ILE A 3 -6.49 -8.71 -0.89
CA ILE A 3 -5.66 -9.50 0.00
C ILE A 3 -6.08 -9.23 1.45
N THR A 4 -6.12 -10.27 2.26
CA THR A 4 -6.44 -10.16 3.68
C THR A 4 -5.25 -10.62 4.50
N GLY A 5 -4.92 -9.88 5.53
CA GLY A 5 -3.81 -10.24 6.40
C GLY A 5 -3.59 -9.21 7.51
N ILE A 6 -2.45 -9.34 8.16
CA ILE A 6 -2.08 -8.47 9.27
C ILE A 6 -1.03 -7.49 8.82
N ILE A 7 -1.21 -6.22 9.18
CA ILE A 7 -0.23 -5.17 8.91
C ILE A 7 0.97 -5.38 9.83
N LYS A 8 2.10 -5.73 9.24
CA LYS A 8 3.32 -5.99 10.00
C LYS A 8 4.16 -4.74 10.21
N LYS A 9 4.13 -3.82 9.25
CA LYS A 9 4.92 -2.59 9.34
C LYS A 9 4.27 -1.50 8.50
N ILE A 10 4.30 -0.28 9.01
CA ILE A 10 3.88 0.91 8.28
C ILE A 10 5.14 1.77 8.12
N TYR A 11 5.48 2.08 6.86
CA TYR A 11 6.66 2.87 6.55
C TYR A 11 6.36 4.37 6.66
N PRO A 12 7.38 5.20 6.89
CA PRO A 12 7.15 6.65 7.02
C PRO A 12 6.48 7.26 5.80
N LEU A 13 5.60 8.24 6.04
CA LEU A 13 4.93 8.99 5.00
C LEU A 13 5.94 9.72 4.12
N GLN A 14 5.81 9.57 2.82
CA GLN A 14 6.57 10.31 1.83
C GLN A 14 5.70 11.41 1.26
N GLN A 15 6.25 12.61 1.08
CA GLN A 15 5.48 13.70 0.51
C GLN A 15 6.40 14.64 -0.27
N GLY A 16 5.81 15.36 -1.22
CA GLY A 16 6.57 16.29 -2.05
C GLY A 16 5.63 17.08 -2.94
N THR A 17 6.20 17.78 -3.89
CA THR A 17 5.45 18.57 -4.87
C THR A 17 5.82 18.10 -6.28
N SER A 18 4.83 17.86 -7.11
CA SER A 18 5.07 17.46 -8.50
C SER A 18 5.71 18.61 -9.27
N LYS A 19 6.84 18.34 -9.95
CA LYS A 19 7.54 19.35 -10.73
C LYS A 19 6.78 19.75 -11.98
N SER A 20 5.95 18.85 -12.50
CA SER A 20 5.21 19.11 -13.74
C SER A 20 3.91 19.86 -13.51
N THR A 21 3.22 19.63 -12.41
CA THR A 21 1.91 20.22 -12.15
C THR A 21 1.90 21.19 -10.97
N GLY A 22 2.95 21.20 -10.15
CA GLY A 22 2.98 22.00 -8.93
C GLY A 22 2.07 21.50 -7.83
N GLN A 23 1.42 20.35 -8.03
CA GLN A 23 0.48 19.78 -7.06
C GLN A 23 1.23 19.03 -5.96
N PRO A 24 0.81 19.19 -4.70
CA PRO A 24 1.37 18.38 -3.62
C PRO A 24 0.93 16.93 -3.75
N TRP A 25 1.81 16.01 -3.37
CA TRP A 25 1.49 14.60 -3.33
C TRP A 25 2.02 13.98 -2.04
N LYS A 26 1.41 12.89 -1.64
CA LYS A 26 1.91 12.09 -0.52
C LYS A 26 1.64 10.62 -0.79
N SER A 27 2.48 9.77 -0.22
CA SER A 27 2.33 8.33 -0.33
C SER A 27 2.80 7.66 0.95
N MET A 28 2.21 6.51 1.23
CA MET A 28 2.60 5.71 2.38
C MET A 28 2.50 4.25 2.01
N GLU A 29 3.53 3.49 2.38
CA GLU A 29 3.54 2.06 2.13
C GLU A 29 3.36 1.30 3.43
N PHE A 30 2.76 0.12 3.34
CA PHE A 30 2.67 -0.78 4.48
C PHE A 30 2.88 -2.22 4.03
N LEU A 31 3.45 -3.01 4.94
CA LEU A 31 3.73 -4.42 4.71
C LEU A 31 2.62 -5.26 5.31
N LEU A 32 1.97 -6.06 4.49
CA LEU A 32 0.89 -6.95 4.89
C LEU A 32 1.37 -8.39 4.77
N GLU A 33 1.05 -9.20 5.77
CA GLU A 33 1.36 -10.63 5.75
C GLU A 33 0.07 -11.43 5.88
N THR A 34 -0.13 -12.40 4.99
CA THR A 34 -1.31 -13.25 5.02
C THR A 34 -1.20 -14.25 6.18
N GLU A 35 -2.36 -14.64 6.74
CA GLU A 35 -2.42 -15.60 7.82
C GLU A 35 -2.69 -17.01 7.26
N ASP A 36 -1.80 -17.49 6.43
CA ASP A 36 -1.91 -18.79 5.80
C ASP A 36 -0.88 -19.76 6.38
N ARG A 37 -1.03 -21.02 6.04
CA ARG A 37 -0.04 -22.04 6.41
C ARG A 37 1.35 -21.67 5.84
N TYR A 38 1.37 -21.06 4.66
CA TYR A 38 2.57 -20.53 4.03
C TYR A 38 2.38 -19.02 3.84
N PRO A 39 2.69 -18.21 4.86
CA PRO A 39 2.40 -16.78 4.80
C PRO A 39 3.14 -16.11 3.64
N GLN A 40 2.43 -15.20 2.98
CA GLN A 40 2.99 -14.37 1.91
C GLN A 40 2.90 -12.92 2.35
N SER A 41 3.89 -12.14 1.92
CA SER A 41 3.95 -10.73 2.25
C SER A 41 3.75 -9.88 1.01
N ALA A 42 3.09 -8.75 1.18
CA ALA A 42 2.89 -7.79 0.11
C ALA A 42 3.10 -6.38 0.66
N CYS A 43 3.80 -5.55 -0.12
CA CYS A 43 3.97 -4.15 0.19
C CYS A 43 2.96 -3.36 -0.62
N LEU A 44 2.04 -2.67 0.04
CA LEU A 44 0.95 -1.95 -0.59
C LEU A 44 1.13 -0.45 -0.42
N LEU A 45 0.71 0.31 -1.42
CA LEU A 45 0.89 1.75 -1.49
C LEU A 45 -0.44 2.46 -1.35
N LEU A 46 -0.48 3.47 -0.48
CA LEU A 46 -1.58 4.41 -0.35
C LEU A 46 -1.13 5.76 -0.89
N MET A 47 -1.92 6.35 -1.77
CA MET A 47 -1.59 7.62 -2.42
C MET A 47 -2.53 8.74 -1.97
N ASN A 48 -1.97 9.93 -1.78
CA ASN A 48 -2.70 11.16 -1.52
C ASN A 48 -3.72 11.01 -0.39
N ASP A 49 -5.00 11.26 -0.64
CA ASP A 49 -6.04 11.24 0.39
C ASP A 49 -6.19 9.88 1.06
N ASN A 50 -5.82 8.80 0.36
CA ASN A 50 -5.91 7.46 0.94
C ASN A 50 -4.93 7.26 2.09
N CYS A 51 -3.86 8.04 2.16
CA CYS A 51 -2.91 7.98 3.29
C CYS A 51 -3.56 8.34 4.62
N THR A 52 -4.57 9.22 4.59
CA THR A 52 -5.27 9.68 5.80
C THR A 52 -6.69 9.15 5.89
N ARG A 53 -7.26 8.70 4.76
CA ARG A 53 -8.62 8.19 4.71
C ARG A 53 -8.80 6.92 5.53
N PHE A 54 -7.79 6.06 5.53
CA PHE A 54 -7.83 4.79 6.23
C PHE A 54 -6.98 4.88 7.50
N ASN A 55 -7.60 4.61 8.64
CA ASN A 55 -6.92 4.65 9.93
C ASN A 55 -6.32 3.27 10.21
N ILE A 56 -5.13 3.02 9.67
CA ILE A 56 -4.44 1.74 9.79
C ILE A 56 -3.37 1.79 10.89
N LYS A 57 -3.16 0.66 11.54
CA LYS A 57 -2.13 0.51 12.58
C LYS A 57 -1.42 -0.82 12.42
N GLU A 58 -0.17 -0.87 12.83
CA GLU A 58 0.54 -2.15 12.87
C GLU A 58 -0.18 -3.12 13.79
N GLY A 59 -0.34 -4.35 13.33
CA GLY A 59 -1.09 -5.38 14.05
C GLY A 59 -2.55 -5.51 13.62
N ASP A 60 -3.08 -4.55 12.86
CA ASP A 60 -4.46 -4.62 12.38
C ASP A 60 -4.64 -5.76 11.37
N ASN A 61 -5.75 -6.48 11.50
CA ASN A 61 -6.17 -7.47 10.51
C ASN A 61 -7.09 -6.75 9.51
N VAL A 62 -6.68 -6.69 8.27
CA VAL A 62 -7.37 -5.90 7.25
C VAL A 62 -7.58 -6.68 5.96
N LYS A 63 -8.61 -6.27 5.24
CA LYS A 63 -8.87 -6.71 3.87
C LYS A 63 -8.62 -5.52 2.96
N VAL A 64 -7.68 -5.66 2.05
CA VAL A 64 -7.25 -4.57 1.17
C VAL A 64 -7.64 -4.89 -0.26
N GLN A 65 -8.30 -3.94 -0.91
CA GLN A 65 -8.54 -4.01 -2.34
C GLN A 65 -7.51 -3.13 -3.04
N PHE A 66 -6.90 -3.65 -4.07
CA PHE A 66 -5.79 -2.98 -4.73
C PHE A 66 -5.74 -3.28 -6.22
N ASP A 67 -5.09 -2.40 -6.95
CA ASP A 67 -4.75 -2.59 -8.35
C ASP A 67 -3.25 -2.81 -8.46
N MET A 68 -2.86 -3.64 -9.42
CA MET A 68 -1.46 -3.94 -9.66
C MET A 68 -1.01 -3.31 -10.98
N LYS A 69 0.10 -2.62 -10.93
CA LYS A 69 0.68 -1.98 -12.11
C LYS A 69 2.17 -2.31 -12.19
N ALA A 70 2.61 -2.75 -13.36
CA ALA A 70 4.02 -3.01 -13.60
C ALA A 70 4.66 -1.84 -14.34
N ARG A 71 5.92 -1.58 -14.05
CA ARG A 71 6.72 -0.63 -14.80
C ARG A 71 8.10 -1.21 -15.03
N GLU A 72 8.75 -0.75 -16.08
CA GLU A 72 10.10 -1.18 -16.40
C GLU A 72 11.08 -0.02 -16.23
N TRP A 73 12.23 -0.33 -15.65
CA TRP A 73 13.31 0.62 -15.45
C TRP A 73 14.63 -0.13 -15.54
N GLU A 74 15.50 0.32 -16.46
CA GLU A 74 16.84 -0.26 -16.65
C GLU A 74 16.82 -1.79 -16.79
N ASN A 75 15.97 -2.30 -17.69
CA ASN A 75 15.82 -3.74 -17.94
C ASN A 75 15.34 -4.55 -16.73
N LYS A 76 14.68 -3.89 -15.80
CA LYS A 76 14.13 -4.56 -14.63
C LYS A 76 12.66 -4.18 -14.44
N GLY A 77 11.84 -5.17 -14.13
CA GLY A 77 10.42 -4.95 -13.88
C GLY A 77 10.13 -4.70 -12.41
N TYR A 78 9.27 -3.75 -12.13
CA TYR A 78 8.80 -3.43 -10.78
C TYR A 78 7.28 -3.46 -10.75
N ASN A 79 6.73 -4.03 -9.69
CA ASN A 79 5.29 -4.04 -9.47
C ASN A 79 4.93 -3.00 -8.41
N THR A 80 3.82 -2.29 -8.63
CA THR A 80 3.24 -1.40 -7.64
C THR A 80 1.83 -1.88 -7.34
N LEU A 81 1.53 -2.09 -6.07
CA LEU A 81 0.21 -2.49 -5.61
C LEU A 81 -0.45 -1.27 -4.98
N ASN A 82 -1.36 -0.63 -5.71
CA ASN A 82 -2.05 0.56 -5.24
C ASN A 82 -3.31 0.17 -4.49
N ALA A 83 -3.31 0.37 -3.17
CA ALA A 83 -4.47 0.09 -2.34
C ALA A 83 -5.46 1.24 -2.46
N TRP A 84 -6.71 0.93 -2.79
CA TRP A 84 -7.76 1.93 -2.91
C TRP A 84 -8.88 1.74 -1.89
N LYS A 85 -8.88 0.62 -1.18
CA LYS A 85 -9.82 0.38 -0.09
C LYS A 85 -9.21 -0.54 0.95
N VAL A 86 -9.31 -0.15 2.21
CA VAL A 86 -8.84 -0.94 3.36
C VAL A 86 -9.96 -1.05 4.36
N ASP A 87 -10.38 -2.27 4.65
CA ASP A 87 -11.43 -2.56 5.64
C ASP A 87 -10.83 -3.38 6.77
N LYS A 88 -11.16 -3.03 8.00
CA LYS A 88 -10.73 -3.82 9.15
C LYS A 88 -11.58 -5.07 9.26
N VAL A 89 -10.92 -6.19 9.53
CA VAL A 89 -11.56 -7.50 9.72
C VAL A 89 -11.55 -7.81 11.20
N LEU A 90 -12.72 -8.17 11.70
CA LEU A 90 -12.87 -8.53 13.12
C LEU A 90 -12.60 -10.02 13.35
#